data_605f4e327ab5be91191f06296e8f3cdc
#
_entry.id   605f4e327ab5be91191f06296e8f3cdc
#
_cell.length_a   1.000
_cell.length_b   1.000
_cell.length_c   1.000
_cell.angle_alpha   90.00
_cell.angle_beta   90.00
_cell.angle_gamma   90.00
#
_symmetry.space_group_name_H-M   'P 1'
#
loop_
_entity.id
_entity.type
_entity.pdbx_description
1 polymer ?
#
loop_
_entity_poly.entity_id
_entity_poly.type
_entity_poly.pdbx_seq_one_letter_code
_entity_poly.pdbx_strand_id
1 'polypeptide(L)'
;MATSIPLLETLAITLSSTGVAELAFNRPNRFNAMSALAYNDWLVAIKWAARCDAVKVTVLTGRGKYYTSGQELQAPDLSPEGIERLKKRRACVKELVDEMINFPKLLIAGPAIGFGVTTLALCDVVYSVPEATFVTPFMKLSFCAEGCSSYLFPKIMGVSKANEMLLMGRTFSAQELEATGFVSRLIPAERFHKDVLDLAEASANYTSEAIQTTKRLIRDTDREVLLKVNAKEMKTLDECSSTQASIDSLNRFVREAKQKKEAKLAKKSRL
;
A
#
# COMPACT_ATOMS: atom_id res chain seq x y z
N MET A 1 -2.21 8.52 27.58
CA MET A 1 -2.90 7.29 28.03
C MET A 1 -2.54 6.18 27.03
N ALA A 2 -2.11 5.02 27.52
CA ALA A 2 -1.82 3.89 26.63
C ALA A 2 -3.13 3.47 25.93
N THR A 3 -3.28 3.79 24.68
CA THR A 3 -4.40 3.31 23.87
C THR A 3 -4.21 1.81 23.65
N SER A 4 -5.19 0.99 24.06
CA SER A 4 -5.15 -0.46 23.82
C SER A 4 -4.95 -0.77 22.35
N ILE A 5 -4.20 -1.84 22.05
CA ILE A 5 -4.02 -2.32 20.68
C ILE A 5 -5.39 -2.70 20.11
N PRO A 6 -5.80 -2.15 18.95
CA PRO A 6 -7.09 -2.50 18.35
C PRO A 6 -7.09 -3.96 17.89
N LEU A 7 -8.20 -4.65 18.13
CA LEU A 7 -8.44 -5.99 17.61
C LEU A 7 -9.07 -5.86 16.23
N LEU A 8 -8.37 -6.33 15.19
CA LEU A 8 -8.77 -6.21 13.79
C LEU A 8 -8.85 -7.59 13.13
N GLU A 9 -9.72 -7.75 12.13
CA GLU A 9 -9.94 -9.03 11.49
C GLU A 9 -8.91 -9.34 10.38
N THR A 10 -8.50 -8.32 9.64
CA THR A 10 -7.68 -8.47 8.43
C THR A 10 -6.23 -8.05 8.62
N LEU A 11 -5.92 -7.50 9.80
CA LEU A 11 -4.61 -6.98 10.14
C LEU A 11 -4.25 -7.34 11.57
N ALA A 12 -3.07 -7.93 11.77
CA ALA A 12 -2.52 -8.23 13.07
C ALA A 12 -1.59 -7.09 13.52
N ILE A 13 -1.68 -6.71 14.79
CA ILE A 13 -0.82 -5.68 15.38
C ILE A 13 -0.02 -6.29 16.52
N THR A 14 1.29 -6.06 16.51
CA THR A 14 2.16 -6.31 17.66
C THR A 14 2.90 -5.04 18.04
N LEU A 15 3.23 -4.89 19.32
CA LEU A 15 4.01 -3.77 19.85
C LEU A 15 5.13 -4.32 20.72
N SER A 16 6.36 -4.01 20.35
CA SER A 16 7.53 -4.41 21.16
C SER A 16 7.71 -3.50 22.39
N SER A 17 8.52 -3.96 23.34
CA SER A 17 8.87 -3.18 24.53
C SER A 17 9.69 -1.92 24.22
N THR A 18 10.37 -1.87 23.07
CA THR A 18 11.14 -0.71 22.59
C THR A 18 10.30 0.32 21.86
N GLY A 19 9.05 -0.04 21.46
CA GLY A 19 8.11 0.85 20.78
C GLY A 19 8.02 0.62 19.27
N VAL A 20 8.39 -0.56 18.76
CA VAL A 20 8.15 -0.96 17.36
C VAL A 20 6.76 -1.56 17.24
N ALA A 21 5.88 -0.92 16.47
CA ALA A 21 4.58 -1.45 16.09
C ALA A 21 4.68 -2.15 14.73
N GLU A 22 4.46 -3.46 14.68
CA GLU A 22 4.28 -4.20 13.44
C GLU A 22 2.80 -4.25 13.08
N LEU A 23 2.44 -3.73 11.93
CA LEU A 23 1.11 -3.78 11.33
C LEU A 23 1.16 -4.77 10.16
N ALA A 24 0.71 -6.00 10.38
CA ALA A 24 0.83 -7.08 9.42
C ALA A 24 -0.54 -7.44 8.81
N PHE A 25 -0.74 -7.23 7.51
CA PHE A 25 -1.92 -7.77 6.82
C PHE A 25 -1.98 -9.28 7.00
N ASN A 26 -3.14 -9.79 7.40
CA ASN A 26 -3.32 -11.17 7.81
C ASN A 26 -4.44 -11.90 7.04
N ARG A 27 -4.36 -11.84 5.72
CA ARG A 27 -5.21 -12.59 4.78
C ARG A 27 -4.35 -13.41 3.80
N PRO A 28 -3.40 -14.27 4.27
CA PRO A 28 -2.41 -14.93 3.41
C PRO A 28 -3.07 -15.80 2.33
N ASN A 29 -4.20 -16.46 2.63
CA ASN A 29 -4.99 -17.25 1.67
C ASN A 29 -5.60 -16.42 0.53
N ARG A 30 -5.61 -15.10 0.63
CA ARG A 30 -6.04 -14.12 -0.37
C ARG A 30 -4.89 -13.23 -0.83
N PHE A 31 -3.63 -13.63 -0.57
CA PHE A 31 -2.44 -12.82 -0.89
C PHE A 31 -2.51 -11.41 -0.32
N ASN A 32 -3.18 -11.24 0.83
CA ASN A 32 -3.43 -9.96 1.48
C ASN A 32 -4.12 -8.92 0.57
N ALA A 33 -5.03 -9.38 -0.31
CA ALA A 33 -5.83 -8.48 -1.14
C ALA A 33 -6.70 -7.56 -0.28
N MET A 34 -6.77 -6.29 -0.67
CA MET A 34 -7.47 -5.22 0.06
C MET A 34 -8.97 -5.26 -0.22
N SER A 35 -9.75 -5.84 0.70
CA SER A 35 -11.21 -5.69 0.76
C SER A 35 -11.60 -4.36 1.40
N ALA A 36 -12.88 -3.98 1.38
CA ALA A 36 -13.37 -2.79 2.09
C ALA A 36 -13.03 -2.84 3.59
N LEU A 37 -13.16 -4.02 4.22
CA LEU A 37 -12.78 -4.22 5.61
C LEU A 37 -11.26 -4.04 5.82
N ALA A 38 -10.43 -4.56 4.90
CA ALA A 38 -8.98 -4.44 5.02
C ALA A 38 -8.51 -2.97 4.93
N TYR A 39 -9.15 -2.14 4.10
CA TYR A 39 -8.88 -0.70 4.09
C TYR A 39 -9.27 -0.04 5.41
N ASN A 40 -10.44 -0.38 5.96
CA ASN A 40 -10.87 0.16 7.24
C ASN A 40 -9.95 -0.27 8.39
N ASP A 41 -9.58 -1.54 8.46
CA ASP A 41 -8.65 -2.05 9.46
C ASP A 41 -7.28 -1.37 9.36
N TRP A 42 -6.79 -1.15 8.14
CA TRP A 42 -5.54 -0.42 7.93
C TRP A 42 -5.64 1.03 8.40
N LEU A 43 -6.74 1.72 8.09
CA LEU A 43 -6.99 3.09 8.55
C LEU A 43 -7.02 3.17 10.09
N VAL A 44 -7.70 2.22 10.74
CA VAL A 44 -7.75 2.13 12.22
C VAL A 44 -6.35 1.90 12.78
N ALA A 45 -5.58 0.97 12.19
CA ALA A 45 -4.23 0.64 12.63
C ALA A 45 -3.25 1.83 12.49
N ILE A 46 -3.28 2.54 11.36
CA ILE A 46 -2.45 3.73 11.14
C ILE A 46 -2.79 4.85 12.12
N LYS A 47 -4.09 5.11 12.33
CA LYS A 47 -4.55 6.11 13.32
C LYS A 47 -4.11 5.75 14.74
N TRP A 48 -4.23 4.48 15.11
CA TRP A 48 -3.74 4.01 16.40
C TRP A 48 -2.23 4.20 16.53
N ALA A 49 -1.45 3.74 15.56
CA ALA A 49 0.00 3.85 15.59
C ALA A 49 0.48 5.32 15.64
N ALA A 50 -0.22 6.22 14.92
CA ALA A 50 0.08 7.65 14.95
C ALA A 50 -0.10 8.27 16.34
N ARG A 51 -1.14 7.86 17.08
CA ARG A 51 -1.59 8.49 18.34
C ARG A 51 -1.08 7.79 19.60
N CYS A 52 -0.67 6.52 19.52
CA CYS A 52 -0.19 5.75 20.66
C CYS A 52 1.22 6.19 21.06
N ASP A 53 1.39 6.80 22.23
CA ASP A 53 2.69 7.32 22.71
C ASP A 53 3.75 6.23 22.83
N ALA A 54 3.35 4.98 23.10
CA ALA A 54 4.26 3.84 23.18
C ALA A 54 4.86 3.45 21.82
N VAL A 55 4.23 3.84 20.69
CA VAL A 55 4.75 3.57 19.34
C VAL A 55 5.77 4.63 18.96
N LYS A 56 6.98 4.21 18.59
CA LYS A 56 8.07 5.07 18.09
C LYS A 56 8.30 4.85 16.60
N VAL A 57 8.29 3.59 16.16
CA VAL A 57 8.49 3.16 14.78
C VAL A 57 7.34 2.26 14.37
N THR A 58 6.89 2.36 13.13
CA THR A 58 5.83 1.50 12.57
C THR A 58 6.36 0.75 11.37
N VAL A 59 6.14 -0.57 11.35
CA VAL A 59 6.49 -1.46 10.24
C VAL A 59 5.20 -1.98 9.61
N LEU A 60 4.98 -1.67 8.32
CA LEU A 60 3.91 -2.25 7.52
C LEU A 60 4.43 -3.51 6.81
N THR A 61 3.78 -4.63 7.02
CA THR A 61 4.16 -5.92 6.43
C THR A 61 2.94 -6.77 6.12
N GLY A 62 3.15 -8.01 5.68
CA GLY A 62 2.08 -8.98 5.44
C GLY A 62 2.47 -10.38 5.86
N ARG A 63 1.54 -11.11 6.44
CA ARG A 63 1.73 -12.53 6.72
C ARG A 63 1.72 -13.35 5.43
N GLY A 64 2.62 -14.33 5.32
CA GLY A 64 2.77 -15.19 4.13
C GLY A 64 3.64 -14.58 3.06
N LYS A 65 3.35 -14.92 1.79
CA LYS A 65 4.24 -14.62 0.65
C LYS A 65 4.24 -13.15 0.22
N TYR A 66 3.16 -12.41 0.46
CA TYR A 66 2.99 -11.04 -0.04
C TYR A 66 2.64 -10.09 1.09
N TYR A 67 3.20 -8.89 1.04
CA TYR A 67 2.69 -7.75 1.80
C TYR A 67 1.24 -7.51 1.42
N THR A 68 0.97 -7.21 0.14
CA THR A 68 -0.38 -7.17 -0.44
C THR A 68 -0.36 -7.40 -1.95
N SER A 69 -1.40 -8.00 -2.47
CA SER A 69 -1.65 -8.12 -3.92
C SER A 69 -2.52 -6.96 -4.47
N GLY A 70 -2.68 -5.88 -3.70
CA GLY A 70 -3.48 -4.73 -4.11
C GLY A 70 -4.98 -4.91 -3.87
N GLN A 71 -5.79 -4.06 -4.48
CA GLN A 71 -7.24 -4.05 -4.30
C GLN A 71 -7.90 -5.36 -4.75
N GLU A 72 -8.80 -5.88 -3.94
CA GLU A 72 -9.66 -7.02 -4.31
C GLU A 72 -10.65 -6.56 -5.39
N LEU A 73 -10.40 -6.98 -6.64
CA LEU A 73 -11.19 -6.56 -7.80
C LEU A 73 -12.38 -7.49 -7.99
N GLN A 74 -13.56 -6.90 -8.15
CA GLN A 74 -14.84 -7.57 -8.39
C GLN A 74 -15.56 -6.89 -9.55
N ALA A 75 -16.52 -7.59 -10.16
CA ALA A 75 -17.41 -6.98 -11.15
C ALA A 75 -18.13 -5.75 -10.54
N PRO A 76 -18.29 -4.66 -11.30
CA PRO A 76 -18.95 -3.47 -10.80
C PRO A 76 -20.38 -3.76 -10.36
N ASP A 77 -20.74 -3.31 -9.17
CA ASP A 77 -22.13 -3.31 -8.71
C ASP A 77 -22.70 -1.90 -8.91
N LEU A 78 -23.53 -1.76 -9.92
CA LEU A 78 -24.15 -0.50 -10.31
C LEU A 78 -25.49 -0.24 -9.61
N SER A 79 -25.91 -1.08 -8.67
CA SER A 79 -27.06 -0.80 -7.81
C SER A 79 -26.83 0.43 -6.94
N PRO A 80 -27.89 1.12 -6.49
CA PRO A 80 -27.74 2.24 -5.56
C PRO A 80 -26.89 1.89 -4.33
N GLU A 81 -27.09 0.69 -3.77
CA GLU A 81 -26.33 0.17 -2.63
C GLU A 81 -24.87 -0.12 -2.99
N GLY A 82 -24.61 -0.63 -4.21
CA GLY A 82 -23.26 -0.86 -4.72
C GLY A 82 -22.47 0.45 -4.89
N ILE A 83 -23.13 1.46 -5.45
CA ILE A 83 -22.56 2.80 -5.61
C ILE A 83 -22.25 3.42 -4.23
N GLU A 84 -23.16 3.30 -3.27
CA GLU A 84 -22.93 3.83 -1.91
C GLU A 84 -21.77 3.11 -1.20
N ARG A 85 -21.65 1.76 -1.33
CA ARG A 85 -20.50 1.00 -0.82
C ARG A 85 -19.19 1.45 -1.46
N LEU A 86 -19.20 1.73 -2.77
CA LEU A 86 -18.03 2.23 -3.49
C LEU A 86 -17.61 3.62 -2.96
N LYS A 87 -18.55 4.54 -2.76
CA LYS A 87 -18.30 5.88 -2.21
C LYS A 87 -17.69 5.80 -0.79
N LYS A 88 -18.26 4.97 0.09
CA LYS A 88 -17.74 4.76 1.44
C LYS A 88 -16.32 4.19 1.43
N ARG A 89 -16.04 3.19 0.58
CA ARG A 89 -14.69 2.64 0.43
C ARG A 89 -13.70 3.72 -0.02
N ARG A 90 -14.07 4.55 -0.99
CA ARG A 90 -13.20 5.63 -1.49
C ARG A 90 -12.94 6.71 -0.48
N ALA A 91 -13.94 7.10 0.29
CA ALA A 91 -13.76 8.00 1.41
C ALA A 91 -12.75 7.44 2.42
N CYS A 92 -12.87 6.14 2.76
CA CYS A 92 -11.93 5.46 3.63
C CYS A 92 -10.50 5.43 3.03
N VAL A 93 -10.35 5.13 1.74
CA VAL A 93 -9.04 5.12 1.05
C VAL A 93 -8.43 6.51 1.02
N LYS A 94 -9.23 7.55 0.72
CA LYS A 94 -8.76 8.94 0.77
C LYS A 94 -8.23 9.29 2.15
N GLU A 95 -9.00 9.00 3.19
CA GLU A 95 -8.62 9.27 4.57
C GLU A 95 -7.37 8.49 4.99
N LEU A 96 -7.24 7.22 4.58
CA LEU A 96 -6.05 6.41 4.82
C LEU A 96 -4.80 7.06 4.23
N VAL A 97 -4.86 7.53 2.98
CA VAL A 97 -3.74 8.24 2.33
C VAL A 97 -3.44 9.55 3.05
N ASP A 98 -4.46 10.33 3.44
CA ASP A 98 -4.28 11.56 4.22
C ASP A 98 -3.61 11.28 5.58
N GLU A 99 -3.98 10.22 6.28
CA GLU A 99 -3.33 9.79 7.55
C GLU A 99 -1.88 9.34 7.32
N MET A 100 -1.57 8.66 6.20
CA MET A 100 -0.20 8.29 5.85
C MET A 100 0.67 9.52 5.51
N ILE A 101 0.13 10.51 4.79
CA ILE A 101 0.80 11.79 4.52
C ILE A 101 1.15 12.49 5.83
N ASN A 102 0.23 12.48 6.78
CA ASN A 102 0.36 13.15 8.08
C ASN A 102 1.02 12.29 9.16
N PHE A 103 1.41 11.05 8.85
CA PHE A 103 1.94 10.11 9.83
C PHE A 103 3.22 10.65 10.50
N PRO A 104 3.23 10.84 11.83
CA PRO A 104 4.29 11.62 12.47
C PRO A 104 5.56 10.81 12.76
N LYS A 105 5.46 9.46 12.80
CA LYS A 105 6.53 8.55 13.23
C LYS A 105 7.20 7.90 12.04
N LEU A 106 8.36 7.24 12.25
CA LEU A 106 9.04 6.49 11.20
C LEU A 106 8.13 5.35 10.69
N LEU A 107 7.92 5.30 9.36
CA LEU A 107 7.09 4.32 8.69
C LEU A 107 7.92 3.53 7.67
N ILE A 108 8.04 2.24 7.89
CA ILE A 108 8.81 1.28 7.07
C ILE A 108 7.83 0.33 6.40
N ALA A 109 8.03 -0.02 5.13
CA ALA A 109 7.18 -0.97 4.41
C ALA A 109 7.96 -1.96 3.54
N GLY A 110 7.26 -3.04 3.11
CA GLY A 110 7.75 -4.12 2.27
C GLY A 110 7.09 -4.20 0.87
N PRO A 111 7.35 -5.26 0.08
CA PRO A 111 6.97 -5.35 -1.34
C PRO A 111 5.45 -5.50 -1.55
N ALA A 112 4.90 -4.82 -2.58
CA ALA A 112 3.47 -4.70 -2.85
C ALA A 112 3.08 -4.72 -4.33
N ILE A 113 1.76 -4.80 -4.63
CA ILE A 113 1.16 -4.68 -5.97
C ILE A 113 -0.01 -3.66 -5.94
N GLY A 114 -0.21 -2.90 -7.03
CA GLY A 114 -1.32 -1.96 -7.20
C GLY A 114 -1.32 -0.84 -6.16
N PHE A 115 -2.43 -0.61 -5.46
CA PHE A 115 -2.54 0.39 -4.38
C PHE A 115 -1.47 0.20 -3.30
N GLY A 116 -1.08 -1.04 -3.01
CA GLY A 116 0.04 -1.31 -2.12
C GLY A 116 1.36 -0.71 -2.63
N VAL A 117 1.61 -0.68 -3.95
CA VAL A 117 2.82 -0.05 -4.54
C VAL A 117 2.77 1.47 -4.41
N THR A 118 1.62 2.09 -4.70
CA THR A 118 1.51 3.55 -4.65
C THR A 118 1.72 4.10 -3.24
N THR A 119 1.18 3.41 -2.24
CA THR A 119 1.34 3.79 -0.83
C THR A 119 2.74 3.60 -0.28
N LEU A 120 3.61 2.77 -0.92
CA LEU A 120 5.02 2.67 -0.52
C LEU A 120 5.75 4.01 -0.63
N ALA A 121 5.42 4.84 -1.62
CA ALA A 121 6.00 6.16 -1.77
C ALA A 121 5.64 7.14 -0.63
N LEU A 122 4.63 6.81 0.18
CA LEU A 122 4.26 7.55 1.39
C LEU A 122 5.01 7.06 2.64
N CYS A 123 5.64 5.89 2.56
CA CYS A 123 6.50 5.39 3.63
C CYS A 123 7.86 6.13 3.61
N ASP A 124 8.52 6.19 4.75
CA ASP A 124 9.82 6.85 4.85
C ASP A 124 10.95 5.97 4.34
N VAL A 125 10.82 4.66 4.51
CA VAL A 125 11.78 3.64 4.07
C VAL A 125 11.04 2.46 3.49
N VAL A 126 11.50 1.96 2.35
CA VAL A 126 10.95 0.78 1.68
C VAL A 126 12.04 -0.28 1.54
N TYR A 127 11.85 -1.41 2.17
CA TYR A 127 12.70 -2.60 1.98
C TYR A 127 11.98 -3.61 1.09
N SER A 128 12.73 -4.43 0.35
CA SER A 128 12.16 -5.46 -0.51
C SER A 128 13.00 -6.72 -0.51
N VAL A 129 12.38 -7.84 -0.91
CA VAL A 129 13.12 -9.04 -1.28
C VAL A 129 13.53 -8.96 -2.75
N PRO A 130 14.67 -9.56 -3.16
CA PRO A 130 15.15 -9.51 -4.55
C PRO A 130 14.16 -10.03 -5.59
N GLU A 131 13.32 -11.00 -5.21
CA GLU A 131 12.36 -11.68 -6.10
C GLU A 131 11.05 -10.89 -6.28
N ALA A 132 10.88 -9.77 -5.58
CA ALA A 132 9.66 -8.96 -5.66
C ALA A 132 9.55 -8.24 -7.00
N THR A 133 8.30 -8.07 -7.42
CA THR A 133 7.96 -7.27 -8.60
C THR A 133 6.90 -6.25 -8.23
N PHE A 134 6.89 -5.12 -8.93
CA PHE A 134 6.05 -3.97 -8.65
C PHE A 134 5.33 -3.53 -9.92
N VAL A 135 4.03 -3.36 -9.85
CA VAL A 135 3.21 -2.94 -10.98
C VAL A 135 1.98 -2.18 -10.50
N THR A 136 1.58 -1.17 -11.26
CA THR A 136 0.31 -0.47 -11.10
C THR A 136 -0.58 -0.76 -12.32
N PRO A 137 -1.66 -1.56 -12.19
CA PRO A 137 -2.44 -2.01 -13.33
C PRO A 137 -3.47 -0.96 -13.81
N PHE A 138 -3.25 0.32 -13.57
CA PHE A 138 -4.21 1.40 -13.84
C PHE A 138 -4.70 1.39 -15.28
N MET A 139 -3.81 1.35 -16.26
CA MET A 139 -4.17 1.37 -17.68
C MET A 139 -4.97 0.14 -18.10
N LYS A 140 -4.69 -1.03 -17.52
CA LYS A 140 -5.46 -2.27 -17.78
C LYS A 140 -6.89 -2.20 -17.25
N LEU A 141 -7.14 -1.35 -16.27
CA LEU A 141 -8.43 -1.17 -15.60
C LEU A 141 -9.15 0.09 -16.09
N SER A 142 -8.53 0.86 -16.98
CA SER A 142 -8.99 2.19 -17.39
C SER A 142 -9.19 3.12 -16.17
N PHE A 143 -8.30 3.00 -15.20
CA PHE A 143 -8.21 3.86 -14.01
C PHE A 143 -7.10 4.90 -14.20
N CYS A 144 -6.99 5.83 -13.26
CA CYS A 144 -5.88 6.78 -13.16
C CYS A 144 -4.96 6.43 -11.97
N ALA A 145 -3.86 7.15 -11.85
CA ALA A 145 -2.96 7.10 -10.71
C ALA A 145 -3.68 7.48 -9.41
N GLU A 146 -3.30 6.86 -8.30
CA GLU A 146 -3.81 7.09 -6.95
C GLU A 146 -2.70 7.00 -5.90
N GLY A 147 -2.99 7.35 -4.64
CA GLY A 147 -2.04 7.24 -3.53
C GLY A 147 -0.84 8.18 -3.67
N CYS A 148 -1.04 9.35 -4.24
CA CYS A 148 -0.03 10.36 -4.57
C CYS A 148 1.03 9.90 -5.57
N SER A 149 0.82 8.77 -6.28
CA SER A 149 1.80 8.24 -7.23
C SER A 149 2.03 9.15 -8.44
N SER A 150 1.04 9.94 -8.86
CA SER A 150 1.19 10.91 -9.94
C SER A 150 2.22 12.01 -9.62
N TYR A 151 2.45 12.29 -8.35
CA TYR A 151 3.43 13.27 -7.87
C TYR A 151 4.73 12.62 -7.38
N LEU A 152 4.63 11.60 -6.53
CA LEU A 152 5.79 11.01 -5.87
C LEU A 152 6.65 10.13 -6.79
N PHE A 153 6.04 9.37 -7.71
CA PHE A 153 6.83 8.49 -8.59
C PHE A 153 7.77 9.26 -9.50
N PRO A 154 7.33 10.32 -10.23
CA PRO A 154 8.25 11.14 -11.00
C PRO A 154 9.35 11.78 -10.16
N LYS A 155 9.04 12.14 -8.91
CA LYS A 155 10.00 12.77 -7.99
C LYS A 155 11.07 11.78 -7.48
N ILE A 156 10.68 10.51 -7.23
CA ILE A 156 11.57 9.47 -6.69
C ILE A 156 12.37 8.80 -7.80
N MET A 157 11.72 8.35 -8.88
CA MET A 157 12.35 7.50 -9.90
C MET A 157 12.61 8.21 -11.24
N GLY A 158 12.32 9.51 -11.33
CA GLY A 158 12.38 10.28 -12.58
C GLY A 158 11.16 10.05 -13.47
N VAL A 159 10.87 11.03 -14.31
CA VAL A 159 9.65 11.10 -15.13
C VAL A 159 9.52 9.90 -16.07
N SER A 160 10.59 9.50 -16.76
CA SER A 160 10.55 8.42 -17.76
C SER A 160 10.17 7.07 -17.14
N LYS A 161 10.79 6.67 -16.03
CA LYS A 161 10.49 5.41 -15.35
C LYS A 161 9.12 5.44 -14.68
N ALA A 162 8.73 6.57 -14.10
CA ALA A 162 7.38 6.74 -13.56
C ALA A 162 6.31 6.57 -14.66
N ASN A 163 6.52 7.14 -15.85
CA ASN A 163 5.62 7.00 -16.98
C ASN A 163 5.56 5.55 -17.51
N GLU A 164 6.68 4.82 -17.55
CA GLU A 164 6.65 3.39 -17.89
C GLU A 164 5.74 2.60 -16.92
N MET A 165 5.81 2.88 -15.61
CA MET A 165 4.97 2.21 -14.62
C MET A 165 3.51 2.67 -14.69
N LEU A 166 3.27 3.98 -14.70
CA LEU A 166 1.92 4.56 -14.56
C LEU A 166 1.13 4.54 -15.87
N LEU A 167 1.78 4.86 -17.02
CA LEU A 167 1.11 5.00 -18.31
C LEU A 167 1.22 3.76 -19.20
N MET A 168 2.30 2.99 -19.08
CA MET A 168 2.50 1.78 -19.87
C MET A 168 2.18 0.50 -19.08
N GLY A 169 1.99 0.59 -17.75
CA GLY A 169 1.71 -0.56 -16.88
C GLY A 169 2.85 -1.57 -16.84
N ARG A 170 4.10 -1.09 -17.02
CA ARG A 170 5.31 -1.92 -16.95
C ARG A 170 5.47 -2.49 -15.54
N THR A 171 5.85 -3.75 -15.46
CA THR A 171 6.28 -4.39 -14.21
C THR A 171 7.77 -4.16 -14.01
N PHE A 172 8.14 -3.65 -12.84
CA PHE A 172 9.53 -3.43 -12.43
C PHE A 172 9.98 -4.55 -11.48
N SER A 173 11.25 -4.92 -11.56
CA SER A 173 11.91 -5.74 -10.55
C SER A 173 12.31 -4.91 -9.33
N ALA A 174 12.59 -5.60 -8.21
CA ALA A 174 13.08 -4.94 -7.01
C ALA A 174 14.43 -4.25 -7.22
N GLN A 175 15.34 -4.85 -8.04
CA GLN A 175 16.63 -4.29 -8.40
C GLN A 175 16.49 -2.98 -9.21
N GLU A 176 15.55 -2.95 -10.17
CA GLU A 176 15.28 -1.73 -10.92
C GLU A 176 14.78 -0.60 -10.03
N LEU A 177 13.93 -0.91 -9.04
CA LEU A 177 13.41 0.09 -8.10
C LEU A 177 14.44 0.51 -7.04
N GLU A 178 15.33 -0.40 -6.62
CA GLU A 178 16.48 -0.04 -5.77
C GLU A 178 17.40 0.94 -6.48
N ALA A 179 17.70 0.70 -7.77
CA ALA A 179 18.52 1.60 -8.57
C ALA A 179 17.91 3.02 -8.76
N THR A 180 16.62 3.19 -8.50
CA THR A 180 15.94 4.51 -8.54
C THR A 180 15.81 5.18 -7.17
N GLY A 181 16.13 4.47 -6.09
CA GLY A 181 15.87 4.93 -4.72
C GLY A 181 14.43 4.74 -4.24
N PHE A 182 13.54 4.13 -5.04
CA PHE A 182 12.19 3.79 -4.60
C PHE A 182 12.20 2.68 -3.54
N VAL A 183 13.07 1.69 -3.72
CA VAL A 183 13.43 0.69 -2.72
C VAL A 183 14.76 1.08 -2.12
N SER A 184 14.84 1.18 -0.81
CA SER A 184 16.03 1.61 -0.08
C SER A 184 17.10 0.52 -0.01
N ARG A 185 16.68 -0.74 0.11
CA ARG A 185 17.56 -1.89 0.22
C ARG A 185 16.86 -3.19 -0.11
N LEU A 186 17.59 -4.14 -0.72
CA LEU A 186 17.16 -5.52 -0.90
C LEU A 186 17.66 -6.39 0.26
N ILE A 187 16.78 -7.19 0.84
CA ILE A 187 17.06 -8.11 1.94
C ILE A 187 16.63 -9.50 1.51
N PRO A 188 17.47 -10.55 1.65
CA PRO A 188 17.11 -11.93 1.32
C PRO A 188 15.81 -12.38 2.01
N ALA A 189 14.98 -13.13 1.29
CA ALA A 189 13.63 -13.49 1.74
C ALA A 189 13.62 -14.25 3.08
N GLU A 190 14.60 -15.15 3.29
CA GLU A 190 14.73 -15.95 4.51
C GLU A 190 15.05 -15.13 5.76
N ARG A 191 15.62 -13.94 5.61
CA ARG A 191 15.96 -13.02 6.73
C ARG A 191 15.08 -11.77 6.76
N PHE A 192 14.24 -11.57 5.73
CA PHE A 192 13.55 -10.29 5.50
C PHE A 192 12.80 -9.80 6.74
N HIS A 193 11.94 -10.62 7.31
CA HIS A 193 11.12 -10.22 8.45
C HIS A 193 11.98 -9.86 9.67
N LYS A 194 12.96 -10.72 9.99
CA LYS A 194 13.87 -10.48 11.12
C LYS A 194 14.69 -9.21 10.92
N ASP A 195 15.36 -9.09 9.80
CA ASP A 195 16.27 -7.97 9.53
C ASP A 195 15.52 -6.63 9.50
N VAL A 196 14.28 -6.59 8.96
CA VAL A 196 13.46 -5.38 8.99
C VAL A 196 13.06 -4.99 10.41
N LEU A 197 12.69 -5.95 11.26
CA LEU A 197 12.39 -5.68 12.65
C LEU A 197 13.63 -5.25 13.42
N ASP A 198 14.78 -5.86 13.21
CA ASP A 198 16.04 -5.45 13.85
C ASP A 198 16.40 -3.99 13.49
N LEU A 199 16.22 -3.59 12.23
CA LEU A 199 16.44 -2.21 11.78
C LEU A 199 15.45 -1.22 12.40
N ALA A 200 14.18 -1.65 12.54
CA ALA A 200 13.16 -0.85 13.23
C ALA A 200 13.46 -0.69 14.72
N GLU A 201 13.87 -1.79 15.40
CA GLU A 201 14.29 -1.78 16.81
C GLU A 201 15.51 -0.88 17.03
N ALA A 202 16.52 -0.96 16.17
CA ALA A 202 17.66 -0.06 16.21
C ALA A 202 17.24 1.41 16.11
N SER A 203 16.27 1.71 15.21
CA SER A 203 15.73 3.06 15.04
C SER A 203 14.91 3.53 16.26
N ALA A 204 14.18 2.62 16.93
CA ALA A 204 13.39 2.92 18.11
C ALA A 204 14.23 3.29 19.34
N ASN A 205 15.54 3.01 19.33
CA ASN A 205 16.48 3.45 20.37
C ASN A 205 16.83 4.94 20.27
N TYR A 206 16.59 5.60 19.14
CA TYR A 206 16.73 7.04 19.03
C TYR A 206 15.57 7.76 19.72
N THR A 207 15.78 9.03 20.06
CA THR A 207 14.72 9.84 20.65
C THR A 207 13.60 10.09 19.63
N SER A 208 12.36 9.83 20.03
CA SER A 208 11.18 10.05 19.19
C SER A 208 11.08 11.48 18.68
N GLU A 209 11.47 12.45 19.52
CA GLU A 209 11.47 13.87 19.18
C GLU A 209 12.41 14.19 18.01
N ALA A 210 13.63 13.64 18.01
CA ALA A 210 14.60 13.85 16.93
C ALA A 210 14.10 13.27 15.61
N ILE A 211 13.57 12.01 15.62
CA ILE A 211 13.01 11.37 14.45
C ILE A 211 11.82 12.18 13.90
N GLN A 212 10.85 12.54 14.76
CA GLN A 212 9.66 13.26 14.35
C GLN A 212 9.98 14.67 13.86
N THR A 213 10.94 15.35 14.48
CA THR A 213 11.38 16.68 14.05
C THR A 213 12.05 16.62 12.68
N THR A 214 12.96 15.67 12.48
CA THR A 214 13.61 15.46 11.18
C THR A 214 12.59 15.07 10.10
N LYS A 215 11.68 14.16 10.42
CA LYS A 215 10.60 13.77 9.50
C LYS A 215 9.71 14.96 9.12
N ARG A 216 9.37 15.84 10.08
CA ARG A 216 8.62 17.07 9.77
C ARG A 216 9.38 17.93 8.78
N LEU A 217 10.66 18.20 8.99
CA LEU A 217 11.48 19.00 8.07
C LEU A 217 11.48 18.42 6.64
N ILE A 218 11.53 17.10 6.51
CA ILE A 218 11.50 16.40 5.21
C ILE A 218 10.09 16.46 4.60
N ARG A 219 9.06 16.11 5.37
CA ARG A 219 7.69 15.90 4.86
C ARG A 219 6.91 17.20 4.67
N ASP A 220 7.13 18.21 5.52
CA ASP A 220 6.34 19.44 5.49
C ASP A 220 6.53 20.25 4.22
N THR A 221 7.68 20.11 3.54
CA THR A 221 7.92 20.70 2.22
C THR A 221 6.87 20.28 1.20
N ASP A 222 6.39 19.06 1.27
CA ASP A 222 5.45 18.50 0.29
C ASP A 222 4.04 18.22 0.86
N ARG A 223 3.83 18.34 2.17
CA ARG A 223 2.60 17.92 2.86
C ARG A 223 1.32 18.49 2.25
N GLU A 224 1.26 19.80 2.09
CA GLU A 224 0.09 20.45 1.50
C GLU A 224 -0.13 20.07 0.04
N VAL A 225 0.97 19.90 -0.71
CA VAL A 225 0.91 19.45 -2.10
C VAL A 225 0.36 18.03 -2.16
N LEU A 226 0.84 17.13 -1.32
CA LEU A 226 0.39 15.73 -1.26
C LEU A 226 -1.09 15.62 -0.91
N LEU A 227 -1.60 16.39 0.05
CA LEU A 227 -3.03 16.42 0.39
C LEU A 227 -3.88 16.90 -0.80
N LYS A 228 -3.43 17.93 -1.53
CA LYS A 228 -4.11 18.41 -2.75
C LYS A 228 -4.05 17.36 -3.87
N VAL A 229 -2.91 16.68 -4.04
CA VAL A 229 -2.74 15.61 -5.04
C VAL A 229 -3.67 14.46 -4.72
N ASN A 230 -3.69 13.96 -3.48
CA ASN A 230 -4.60 12.88 -3.07
C ASN A 230 -6.07 13.24 -3.36
N ALA A 231 -6.50 14.43 -2.98
CA ALA A 231 -7.86 14.89 -3.24
C ALA A 231 -8.19 14.93 -4.76
N LYS A 232 -7.24 15.39 -5.59
CA LYS A 232 -7.39 15.44 -7.05
C LYS A 232 -7.42 14.05 -7.67
N GLU A 233 -6.48 13.17 -7.29
CA GLU A 233 -6.42 11.79 -7.78
C GLU A 233 -7.71 11.04 -7.45
N MET A 234 -8.20 11.12 -6.21
CA MET A 234 -9.43 10.45 -5.78
C MET A 234 -10.66 10.96 -6.55
N LYS A 235 -10.77 12.27 -6.79
CA LYS A 235 -11.84 12.84 -7.63
C LYS A 235 -11.75 12.31 -9.06
N THR A 236 -10.57 12.33 -9.66
CA THR A 236 -10.34 11.83 -11.03
C THR A 236 -10.62 10.32 -11.12
N LEU A 237 -10.25 9.55 -10.10
CA LEU A 237 -10.55 8.11 -10.04
C LEU A 237 -12.06 7.85 -9.97
N ASP A 238 -12.84 8.70 -9.28
CA ASP A 238 -14.30 8.64 -9.29
C ASP A 238 -14.86 8.86 -10.68
N GLU A 239 -14.37 9.86 -11.40
CA GLU A 239 -14.77 10.16 -12.78
C GLU A 239 -14.40 9.01 -13.72
N CYS A 240 -13.13 8.56 -13.72
CA CYS A 240 -12.66 7.48 -14.58
C CYS A 240 -13.43 6.17 -14.39
N SER A 241 -13.62 5.75 -13.13
CA SER A 241 -14.24 4.46 -12.82
C SER A 241 -15.75 4.40 -13.13
N SER A 242 -16.37 5.55 -13.35
CA SER A 242 -17.78 5.66 -13.76
C SER A 242 -17.96 5.56 -15.27
N THR A 243 -16.87 5.51 -16.05
CA THR A 243 -16.92 5.40 -17.51
C THR A 243 -17.24 3.98 -17.97
N GLN A 244 -17.89 3.85 -19.13
CA GLN A 244 -18.16 2.55 -19.74
C GLN A 244 -16.85 1.77 -20.00
N ALA A 245 -15.80 2.45 -20.45
CA ALA A 245 -14.48 1.84 -20.68
C ALA A 245 -13.90 1.18 -19.42
N SER A 246 -14.09 1.82 -18.26
CA SER A 246 -13.63 1.28 -16.97
C SER A 246 -14.44 0.06 -16.53
N ILE A 247 -15.76 0.14 -16.68
CA ILE A 247 -16.69 -0.98 -16.40
C ILE A 247 -16.31 -2.20 -17.25
N ASP A 248 -16.12 -2.01 -18.56
CA ASP A 248 -15.78 -3.08 -19.49
C ASP A 248 -14.40 -3.67 -19.20
N SER A 249 -13.43 -2.82 -18.89
CA SER A 249 -12.07 -3.25 -18.51
C SER A 249 -12.05 -4.07 -17.24
N LEU A 250 -12.81 -3.66 -16.22
CA LEU A 250 -12.92 -4.38 -14.95
C LEU A 250 -13.64 -5.74 -15.15
N ASN A 251 -14.74 -5.77 -15.93
CA ASN A 251 -15.44 -7.01 -16.26
C ASN A 251 -14.53 -7.99 -17.02
N ARG A 252 -13.76 -7.48 -18.00
CA ARG A 252 -12.76 -8.28 -18.73
C ARG A 252 -11.71 -8.84 -17.80
N PHE A 253 -11.14 -8.02 -16.91
CA PHE A 253 -10.13 -8.44 -15.95
C PHE A 253 -10.64 -9.56 -15.03
N VAL A 254 -11.84 -9.41 -14.47
CA VAL A 254 -12.47 -10.41 -13.59
C VAL A 254 -12.70 -11.73 -14.32
N ARG A 255 -13.19 -11.67 -15.57
CA ARG A 255 -13.40 -12.85 -16.44
C ARG A 255 -12.08 -13.59 -16.73
N GLU A 256 -11.03 -12.87 -17.12
CA GLU A 256 -9.71 -13.46 -17.39
C GLU A 256 -9.09 -14.09 -16.13
N ALA A 257 -9.24 -13.46 -14.97
CA ALA A 257 -8.78 -14.01 -13.71
C ALA A 257 -9.50 -15.33 -13.35
N LYS A 258 -10.81 -15.40 -13.59
CA LYS A 258 -11.60 -16.62 -13.41
C LYS A 258 -11.14 -17.73 -14.34
N GLN A 259 -10.98 -17.47 -15.62
CA GLN A 259 -10.49 -18.44 -16.62
C GLN A 259 -9.10 -18.98 -16.28
N LYS A 260 -8.17 -18.12 -15.85
CA LYS A 260 -6.82 -18.53 -15.40
C LYS A 260 -6.88 -19.46 -14.18
N LYS A 261 -7.78 -19.19 -13.24
CA LYS A 261 -7.98 -20.03 -12.05
C LYS A 261 -8.53 -21.42 -12.44
N GLU A 262 -9.53 -21.48 -13.30
CA GLU A 262 -10.13 -22.71 -13.81
C GLU A 262 -9.12 -23.56 -14.59
N ALA A 263 -8.31 -22.94 -15.45
CA ALA A 263 -7.26 -23.61 -16.21
C ALA A 263 -6.17 -24.21 -15.28
N LYS A 264 -5.81 -23.51 -14.18
CA LYS A 264 -4.86 -24.04 -13.19
C LYS A 264 -5.44 -25.24 -12.41
N LEU A 265 -6.71 -25.20 -12.06
CA LEU A 265 -7.40 -26.31 -11.39
C LEU A 265 -7.48 -27.53 -12.30
N ALA A 266 -7.86 -27.35 -13.57
CA ALA A 266 -7.92 -28.42 -14.56
C ALA A 266 -6.55 -29.07 -14.84
N LYS A 267 -5.45 -28.29 -14.80
CA LYS A 267 -4.09 -28.84 -14.88
C LYS A 267 -3.71 -29.69 -13.65
N LYS A 268 -4.13 -29.25 -12.46
CA LYS A 268 -3.81 -29.94 -11.20
C LYS A 268 -4.61 -31.23 -11.00
N SER A 269 -5.78 -31.35 -11.63
CA SER A 269 -6.59 -32.59 -11.60
C SER A 269 -6.18 -33.64 -12.64
N ARG A 270 -5.23 -33.31 -13.55
CA ARG A 270 -4.70 -34.22 -14.57
C ARG A 270 -3.31 -34.80 -14.24
N LEU A 271 -2.74 -34.37 -13.09
CA LEU A 271 -1.51 -34.88 -12.47
C LEU A 271 -1.82 -35.71 -11.25
#